data_e62a6df8b0fb6c595448e2870cb0d02d
#
_entry.id   e62a6df8b0fb6c595448e2870cb0d02d
#
_cell.length_a   1.000
_cell.length_b   1.000
_cell.length_c   1.000
_cell.angle_alpha   90.00
_cell.angle_beta   90.00
_cell.angle_gamma   90.00
#
_symmetry.space_group_name_H-M   'P 1'
#
loop_
_entity.id
_entity.type
_entity.pdbx_description
1 polymer ?
#
loop_
_entity_poly.entity_id
_entity_poly.type
_entity_poly.pdbx_seq_one_letter_code
_entity_poly.pdbx_strand_id
1 'polypeptide(L)'
;LSVAMNVWQTRRTFILRQERDQSFMALIFDVCQLSALLFFTGGLLNPFSVLLLSPVVVSATILRRRETIGLILLVAGCVTFLSLFHYPLPLEDIDGTEANLYLLGLWMAMVLSSGFIGIYAWWVASRARRLDEALSEARLVLAKEQQAVALGALATAAAHRLGSPLNTI
;
A
#
# COMPACT_ATOMS: atom_id res chain seq x y z
N LEU A 1 -32.18 -12.66 4.78
CA LEU A 1 -31.03 -12.48 3.84
C LEU A 1 -30.25 -11.19 4.12
N SER A 2 -30.94 -10.05 4.36
CA SER A 2 -30.29 -8.74 4.58
C SER A 2 -29.45 -8.68 5.86
N VAL A 3 -29.88 -9.31 6.96
CA VAL A 3 -29.17 -9.34 8.24
C VAL A 3 -27.89 -10.19 8.13
N ALA A 4 -27.94 -11.34 7.47
CA ALA A 4 -26.78 -12.20 7.26
C ALA A 4 -25.71 -11.52 6.38
N MET A 5 -26.15 -10.77 5.36
CA MET A 5 -25.28 -10.00 4.48
C MET A 5 -24.62 -8.84 5.22
N ASN A 6 -25.35 -8.16 6.10
CA ASN A 6 -24.85 -7.07 6.91
C ASN A 6 -23.82 -7.55 7.96
N VAL A 7 -24.11 -8.68 8.62
CA VAL A 7 -23.17 -9.34 9.56
C VAL A 7 -21.91 -9.81 8.84
N TRP A 8 -22.02 -10.35 7.61
CA TRP A 8 -20.89 -10.80 6.82
C TRP A 8 -20.01 -9.61 6.36
N GLN A 9 -20.64 -8.52 5.90
CA GLN A 9 -19.91 -7.28 5.56
C GLN A 9 -19.22 -6.67 6.78
N THR A 10 -19.89 -6.63 7.95
CA THR A 10 -19.29 -6.09 9.18
C THR A 10 -18.10 -6.94 9.65
N ARG A 11 -18.19 -8.26 9.56
CA ARG A 11 -17.06 -9.16 9.85
C ARG A 11 -15.90 -8.96 8.90
N ARG A 12 -16.19 -8.84 7.60
CA ARG A 12 -15.15 -8.64 6.57
C ARG A 12 -14.41 -7.30 6.75
N THR A 13 -15.13 -6.22 7.05
CA THR A 13 -14.52 -4.91 7.34
C THR A 13 -13.72 -4.94 8.65
N PHE A 14 -14.13 -5.69 9.65
CA PHE A 14 -13.42 -5.84 10.92
C PHE A 14 -12.11 -6.63 10.74
N ILE A 15 -12.13 -7.74 10.00
CA ILE A 15 -10.95 -8.55 9.68
C ILE A 15 -9.94 -7.74 8.86
N LEU A 16 -10.38 -7.05 7.81
CA LEU A 16 -9.51 -6.20 6.97
C LEU A 16 -8.91 -5.02 7.75
N ARG A 17 -9.61 -4.51 8.74
CA ARG A 17 -9.11 -3.45 9.61
C ARG A 17 -8.04 -4.00 10.56
N GLN A 18 -8.26 -5.17 11.12
CA GLN A 18 -7.31 -5.83 12.02
C GLN A 18 -6.02 -6.24 11.30
N GLU A 19 -6.11 -6.78 10.08
CA GLU A 19 -4.93 -7.09 9.26
C GLU A 19 -4.12 -5.84 8.91
N ARG A 20 -4.77 -4.72 8.66
CA ARG A 20 -4.11 -3.47 8.34
C ARG A 20 -3.40 -2.85 9.55
N ASP A 21 -4.04 -2.86 10.72
CA ASP A 21 -3.45 -2.34 11.95
C ASP A 21 -2.22 -3.20 12.34
N GLN A 22 -2.27 -4.51 12.11
CA GLN A 22 -1.13 -5.42 12.25
C GLN A 22 -0.01 -5.09 11.24
N SER A 23 -0.37 -4.81 9.97
CA SER A 23 0.60 -4.42 8.94
C SER A 23 1.30 -3.10 9.27
N PHE A 24 0.57 -2.11 9.81
CA PHE A 24 1.15 -0.85 10.23
C PHE A 24 2.14 -1.03 11.38
N MET A 25 1.78 -1.82 12.40
CA MET A 25 2.67 -2.13 13.53
C MET A 25 3.90 -2.92 13.08
N ALA A 26 3.75 -3.86 12.15
CA ALA A 26 4.86 -4.60 11.59
C ALA A 26 5.86 -3.68 10.88
N LEU A 27 5.38 -2.73 10.06
CA LEU A 27 6.24 -1.77 9.37
C LEU A 27 6.95 -0.80 10.32
N ILE A 28 6.28 -0.37 11.40
CA ILE A 28 6.93 0.41 12.46
C ILE A 28 8.05 -0.40 13.10
N PHE A 29 7.79 -1.66 13.42
CA PHE A 29 8.78 -2.57 14.01
C PHE A 29 9.98 -2.76 13.07
N ASP A 30 9.75 -2.96 11.77
CA ASP A 30 10.80 -3.08 10.76
C ASP A 30 11.70 -1.82 10.71
N VAL A 31 11.09 -0.63 10.70
CA VAL A 31 11.84 0.65 10.73
C VAL A 31 12.68 0.76 12.00
N CYS A 32 12.09 0.45 13.16
CA CYS A 32 12.81 0.52 14.43
C CYS A 32 13.95 -0.50 14.51
N GLN A 33 13.72 -1.73 14.03
CA GLN A 33 14.72 -2.79 14.00
C GLN A 33 15.88 -2.43 13.07
N LEU A 34 15.59 -1.96 11.85
CA LEU A 34 16.61 -1.50 10.91
C LEU A 34 17.39 -0.31 11.45
N SER A 35 16.69 0.65 12.07
CA SER A 35 17.34 1.82 12.68
C SER A 35 18.27 1.43 13.83
N ALA A 36 17.84 0.48 14.67
CA ALA A 36 18.69 -0.03 15.76
C ALA A 36 19.94 -0.75 15.20
N LEU A 37 19.78 -1.56 14.15
CA LEU A 37 20.90 -2.24 13.50
C LEU A 37 21.89 -1.22 12.92
N LEU A 38 21.38 -0.21 12.20
CA LEU A 38 22.19 0.86 11.61
C LEU A 38 22.92 1.67 12.67
N PHE A 39 22.31 1.93 13.82
CA PHE A 39 22.94 2.64 14.93
C PHE A 39 24.27 1.96 15.36
N PHE A 40 24.30 0.64 15.43
CA PHE A 40 25.51 -0.12 15.80
C PHE A 40 26.48 -0.36 14.64
N THR A 41 26.07 -0.12 13.41
CA THR A 41 26.86 -0.45 12.20
C THR A 41 27.28 0.78 11.40
N GLY A 42 27.40 1.96 12.05
CA GLY A 42 27.92 3.17 11.44
C GLY A 42 26.86 4.17 10.95
N GLY A 43 25.62 4.03 11.39
CA GLY A 43 24.56 5.00 11.09
C GLY A 43 24.27 5.15 9.61
N LEU A 44 24.21 6.40 9.15
CA LEU A 44 23.95 6.70 7.74
C LEU A 44 25.11 6.39 6.78
N LEU A 45 26.32 6.25 7.30
CA LEU A 45 27.50 5.87 6.50
C LEU A 45 27.43 4.40 6.04
N ASN A 46 26.57 3.61 6.67
CA ASN A 46 26.33 2.23 6.26
C ASN A 46 25.54 2.21 4.94
N PRO A 47 26.03 1.52 3.89
CA PRO A 47 25.33 1.41 2.60
C PRO A 47 23.93 0.79 2.71
N PHE A 48 23.65 0.01 3.76
CA PHE A 48 22.34 -0.55 4.03
C PHE A 48 21.31 0.45 4.57
N SER A 49 21.70 1.71 4.84
CA SER A 49 20.77 2.78 5.22
C SER A 49 19.64 2.99 4.21
N VAL A 50 19.91 2.71 2.92
CA VAL A 50 18.91 2.73 1.83
C VAL A 50 17.72 1.79 2.12
N LEU A 51 17.90 0.71 2.87
CA LEU A 51 16.82 -0.22 3.21
C LEU A 51 15.70 0.42 4.04
N LEU A 52 15.97 1.54 4.75
CA LEU A 52 14.94 2.31 5.44
C LEU A 52 13.84 2.86 4.52
N LEU A 53 14.09 2.95 3.21
CA LEU A 53 13.08 3.36 2.23
C LEU A 53 12.08 2.24 1.90
N SER A 54 12.46 0.98 2.10
CA SER A 54 11.62 -0.18 1.79
C SER A 54 10.26 -0.18 2.52
N PRO A 55 10.18 0.01 3.84
CA PRO A 55 8.90 0.09 4.56
C PRO A 55 8.01 1.25 4.06
N VAL A 56 8.62 2.36 3.59
CA VAL A 56 7.87 3.51 3.04
C VAL A 56 7.14 3.11 1.75
N VAL A 57 7.83 2.41 0.83
CA VAL A 57 7.22 1.93 -0.42
C VAL A 57 6.09 0.95 -0.13
N VAL A 58 6.32 -0.01 0.76
CA VAL A 58 5.31 -1.01 1.15
C VAL A 58 4.10 -0.34 1.79
N SER A 59 4.32 0.63 2.68
CA SER A 59 3.23 1.36 3.35
C SER A 59 2.30 2.07 2.37
N ALA A 60 2.85 2.66 1.32
CA ALA A 60 2.07 3.38 0.31
C ALA A 60 1.11 2.48 -0.47
N THR A 61 1.41 1.18 -0.60
CA THR A 61 0.56 0.21 -1.30
C THR A 61 -0.55 -0.38 -0.42
N ILE A 62 -0.30 -0.56 0.87
CA ILE A 62 -1.17 -1.30 1.78
C ILE A 62 -1.94 -0.35 2.73
N LEU A 63 -1.30 0.72 3.21
CA LEU A 63 -1.81 1.58 4.26
C LEU A 63 -2.63 2.76 3.74
N ARG A 64 -3.33 3.43 4.66
CA ARG A 64 -4.02 4.70 4.36
C ARG A 64 -3.01 5.85 4.32
N ARG A 65 -3.37 6.92 3.62
CA ARG A 65 -2.56 8.14 3.49
C ARG A 65 -2.00 8.65 4.84
N ARG A 66 -2.81 8.65 5.89
CA ARG A 66 -2.40 9.14 7.21
C ARG A 66 -1.34 8.25 7.86
N GLU A 67 -1.52 6.94 7.74
CA GLU A 67 -0.59 5.93 8.25
C GLU A 67 0.74 5.95 7.48
N THR A 68 0.68 6.09 6.15
CA THR A 68 1.86 6.25 5.30
C THR A 68 2.64 7.53 5.64
N ILE A 69 1.93 8.66 5.83
CA ILE A 69 2.58 9.91 6.27
C ILE A 69 3.24 9.73 7.64
N GLY A 70 2.57 9.07 8.58
CA GLY A 70 3.14 8.77 9.90
C GLY A 70 4.42 7.94 9.79
N LEU A 71 4.45 6.94 8.90
CA LEU A 71 5.63 6.12 8.67
C LEU A 71 6.79 6.91 8.02
N ILE A 72 6.48 7.78 7.05
CA ILE A 72 7.48 8.68 6.45
C ILE A 72 8.12 9.58 7.51
N LEU A 73 7.30 10.16 8.38
CA LEU A 73 7.78 11.00 9.48
C LEU A 73 8.63 10.20 10.49
N LEU A 74 8.25 8.95 10.76
CA LEU A 74 9.04 8.05 11.60
C LEU A 74 10.40 7.77 10.97
N VAL A 75 10.44 7.42 9.68
CA VAL A 75 11.70 7.18 8.95
C VAL A 75 12.56 8.43 8.93
N ALA A 76 11.99 9.61 8.65
CA ALA A 76 12.72 10.87 8.67
C ALA A 76 13.29 11.17 10.08
N GLY A 77 12.53 10.90 11.13
CA GLY A 77 12.98 11.00 12.52
C GLY A 77 14.13 10.05 12.83
N CYS A 78 14.04 8.78 12.43
CA CYS A 78 15.10 7.80 12.59
C CYS A 78 16.37 8.20 11.82
N VAL A 79 16.25 8.65 10.58
CA VAL A 79 17.36 9.13 9.75
C VAL A 79 18.03 10.35 10.39
N THR A 80 17.24 11.29 10.93
CA THR A 80 17.77 12.44 11.66
C THR A 80 18.49 12.00 12.93
N PHE A 81 17.91 11.07 13.69
CA PHE A 81 18.56 10.52 14.89
C PHE A 81 19.86 9.80 14.56
N LEU A 82 19.91 8.98 13.51
CA LEU A 82 21.12 8.28 13.08
C LEU A 82 22.20 9.23 12.55
N SER A 83 21.81 10.36 11.97
CA SER A 83 22.76 11.40 11.54
C SER A 83 23.47 12.07 12.71
N LEU A 84 22.76 12.27 13.85
CA LEU A 84 23.28 12.94 15.04
C LEU A 84 23.96 11.98 16.01
N PHE A 85 23.42 10.76 16.12
CA PHE A 85 23.83 9.74 17.10
C PHE A 85 24.04 8.42 16.38
N HIS A 86 25.29 8.02 16.20
CA HIS A 86 25.65 6.69 15.69
C HIS A 86 26.97 6.26 16.33
N TYR A 87 27.17 4.95 16.42
CA TYR A 87 28.44 4.41 16.89
C TYR A 87 29.48 4.55 15.76
N PRO A 88 30.61 5.26 15.98
CA PRO A 88 31.59 5.50 14.94
C PRO A 88 32.18 4.16 14.46
N LEU A 89 32.18 3.96 13.14
CA LEU A 89 33.00 2.91 12.54
C LEU A 89 34.47 3.30 12.69
N PRO A 90 35.39 2.36 12.98
CA PRO A 90 36.83 2.60 12.98
C PRO A 90 37.34 2.74 11.53
N LEU A 91 36.87 3.77 10.82
CA LEU A 91 37.39 4.17 9.52
C LEU A 91 38.37 5.32 9.75
N GLU A 92 39.62 5.04 9.49
CA GLU A 92 40.72 6.01 9.62
C GLU A 92 40.53 7.20 8.66
N ASP A 93 40.77 8.41 9.19
CA ASP A 93 41.10 9.66 8.49
C ASP A 93 40.18 10.16 7.36
N ILE A 94 38.97 10.58 7.72
CA ILE A 94 38.28 11.64 6.97
C ILE A 94 38.28 12.89 7.87
N ASP A 95 38.88 13.99 7.40
CA ASP A 95 38.89 15.26 8.09
C ASP A 95 37.45 15.66 8.50
N GLY A 96 37.26 16.04 9.77
CA GLY A 96 35.97 16.16 10.40
C GLY A 96 34.96 17.10 9.69
N THR A 97 35.45 18.05 8.88
CA THR A 97 34.61 18.98 8.13
C THR A 97 34.00 18.31 6.86
N GLU A 98 34.79 17.50 6.16
CA GLU A 98 34.31 16.77 4.97
C GLU A 98 33.35 15.66 5.34
N ALA A 99 33.60 14.96 6.47
CA ALA A 99 32.68 13.94 7.00
C ALA A 99 31.31 14.53 7.35
N ASN A 100 31.26 15.71 7.94
CA ASN A 100 30.00 16.38 8.28
C ASN A 100 29.22 16.83 7.05
N LEU A 101 29.87 17.31 5.99
CA LEU A 101 29.22 17.66 4.73
C LEU A 101 28.66 16.43 4.02
N TYR A 102 29.40 15.34 4.02
CA TYR A 102 28.96 14.06 3.46
C TYR A 102 27.74 13.50 4.20
N LEU A 103 27.77 13.48 5.54
CA LEU A 103 26.65 13.08 6.38
C LEU A 103 25.40 13.93 6.14
N LEU A 104 25.56 15.25 6.04
CA LEU A 104 24.46 16.16 5.76
C LEU A 104 23.85 15.89 4.37
N GLY A 105 24.69 15.67 3.36
CA GLY A 105 24.25 15.29 2.02
C GLY A 105 23.47 13.96 2.01
N LEU A 106 23.97 12.96 2.73
CA LEU A 106 23.34 11.66 2.85
C LEU A 106 22.00 11.75 3.61
N TRP A 107 21.96 12.52 4.68
CA TRP A 107 20.73 12.80 5.43
C TRP A 107 19.67 13.47 4.54
N MET A 108 20.05 14.55 3.83
CA MET A 108 19.14 15.22 2.90
C MET A 108 18.62 14.27 1.81
N ALA A 109 19.52 13.48 1.23
CA ALA A 109 19.15 12.51 0.21
C ALA A 109 18.13 11.49 0.72
N MET A 110 18.33 10.97 1.94
CA MET A 110 17.43 10.00 2.55
C MET A 110 16.05 10.59 2.87
N VAL A 111 16.01 11.78 3.48
CA VAL A 111 14.75 12.45 3.83
C VAL A 111 13.96 12.82 2.57
N LEU A 112 14.63 13.41 1.58
CA LEU A 112 13.97 13.77 0.30
C LEU A 112 13.50 12.53 -0.45
N SER A 113 14.33 11.48 -0.52
CA SER A 113 13.98 10.21 -1.19
C SER A 113 12.80 9.53 -0.51
N SER A 114 12.75 9.48 0.83
CA SER A 114 11.63 8.87 1.55
C SER A 114 10.32 9.61 1.29
N GLY A 115 10.35 10.94 1.30
CA GLY A 115 9.19 11.77 0.97
C GLY A 115 8.73 11.58 -0.47
N PHE A 116 9.65 11.66 -1.42
CA PHE A 116 9.34 11.48 -2.86
C PHE A 116 8.80 10.09 -3.17
N ILE A 117 9.47 9.04 -2.69
CA ILE A 117 9.05 7.65 -2.89
C ILE A 117 7.68 7.40 -2.27
N GLY A 118 7.45 7.90 -1.04
CA GLY A 118 6.17 7.74 -0.37
C GLY A 118 5.02 8.42 -1.12
N ILE A 119 5.21 9.65 -1.58
CA ILE A 119 4.21 10.39 -2.37
C ILE A 119 3.95 9.69 -3.70
N TYR A 120 5.00 9.31 -4.42
CA TYR A 120 4.91 8.65 -5.71
C TYR A 120 4.24 7.29 -5.61
N ALA A 121 4.67 6.45 -4.68
CA ALA A 121 4.09 5.13 -4.46
C ALA A 121 2.62 5.22 -4.05
N TRP A 122 2.26 6.18 -3.18
CA TRP A 122 0.85 6.43 -2.84
C TRP A 122 0.02 6.86 -4.05
N TRP A 123 0.56 7.73 -4.92
CA TRP A 123 -0.11 8.20 -6.12
C TRP A 123 -0.35 7.05 -7.11
N VAL A 124 0.66 6.20 -7.34
CA VAL A 124 0.54 5.01 -8.20
C VAL A 124 -0.47 4.02 -7.63
N ALA A 125 -0.38 3.71 -6.33
CA ALA A 125 -1.30 2.79 -5.67
C ALA A 125 -2.75 3.30 -5.67
N SER A 126 -2.97 4.61 -5.52
CA SER A 126 -4.32 5.18 -5.59
C SER A 126 -4.91 5.14 -7.01
N ARG A 127 -4.09 5.28 -8.05
CA ARG A 127 -4.54 5.08 -9.44
C ARG A 127 -4.90 3.63 -9.73
N ALA A 128 -4.08 2.69 -9.28
CA ALA A 128 -4.35 1.27 -9.44
C ALA A 128 -5.69 0.88 -8.78
N ARG A 129 -5.96 1.35 -7.57
CA ARG A 129 -7.24 1.13 -6.88
C ARG A 129 -8.44 1.67 -7.65
N ARG A 130 -8.36 2.88 -8.20
CA ARG A 130 -9.45 3.47 -9.01
C ARG A 130 -9.71 2.70 -10.29
N LEU A 131 -8.66 2.19 -10.94
CA LEU A 131 -8.80 1.33 -12.12
C LEU A 131 -9.49 0.01 -11.78
N ASP A 132 -9.14 -0.60 -10.66
CA ASP A 132 -9.75 -1.85 -10.19
C ASP A 132 -11.24 -1.67 -9.85
N GLU A 133 -11.61 -0.57 -9.20
CA GLU A 133 -12.99 -0.17 -8.93
C GLU A 133 -13.78 0.01 -10.24
N ALA A 134 -13.24 0.76 -11.21
CA ALA A 134 -13.90 0.96 -12.51
C ALA A 134 -14.08 -0.34 -13.30
N LEU A 135 -13.06 -1.22 -13.27
CA LEU A 135 -13.16 -2.54 -13.90
C LEU A 135 -14.21 -3.43 -13.23
N SER A 136 -14.33 -3.37 -11.91
CA SER A 136 -15.33 -4.15 -11.17
C SER A 136 -16.74 -3.68 -11.47
N GLU A 137 -16.97 -2.37 -11.59
CA GLU A 137 -18.26 -1.79 -12.00
C GLU A 137 -18.62 -2.19 -13.45
N ALA A 138 -17.66 -2.09 -14.37
CA ALA A 138 -17.88 -2.50 -15.77
C ALA A 138 -18.24 -3.99 -15.88
N ARG A 139 -17.58 -4.86 -15.13
CA ARG A 139 -17.91 -6.30 -15.07
C ARG A 139 -19.30 -6.55 -14.55
N LEU A 140 -19.75 -5.81 -13.52
CA LEU A 140 -21.09 -5.92 -12.96
C LEU A 140 -22.16 -5.51 -13.99
N VAL A 141 -21.94 -4.43 -14.75
CA VAL A 141 -22.85 -3.97 -15.81
C VAL A 141 -22.95 -5.02 -16.91
N LEU A 142 -21.81 -5.53 -17.40
CA LEU A 142 -21.79 -6.60 -18.42
C LEU A 142 -22.50 -7.87 -17.96
N ALA A 143 -22.30 -8.28 -16.71
CA ALA A 143 -22.98 -9.46 -16.15
C ALA A 143 -24.50 -9.29 -16.11
N LYS A 144 -24.99 -8.09 -15.74
CA LYS A 144 -26.42 -7.76 -15.76
C LYS A 144 -26.99 -7.75 -17.17
N GLU A 145 -26.26 -7.20 -18.13
CA GLU A 145 -26.67 -7.18 -19.53
C GLU A 145 -26.75 -8.59 -20.10
N GLN A 146 -25.76 -9.43 -19.86
CA GLN A 146 -25.78 -10.84 -20.26
C GLN A 146 -26.95 -11.60 -19.64
N GLN A 147 -27.26 -11.36 -18.37
CA GLN A 147 -28.41 -11.96 -17.69
C GLN A 147 -29.73 -11.49 -18.32
N ALA A 148 -29.89 -10.22 -18.66
CA ALA A 148 -31.07 -9.69 -19.30
C ALA A 148 -31.26 -10.27 -20.69
N VAL A 149 -30.19 -10.42 -21.49
CA VAL A 149 -30.21 -11.07 -22.80
C VAL A 149 -30.61 -12.55 -22.68
N ALA A 150 -30.05 -13.28 -21.72
CA ALA A 150 -30.37 -14.67 -21.49
C ALA A 150 -31.85 -14.86 -21.08
N LEU A 151 -32.36 -13.99 -20.20
CA LEU A 151 -33.79 -14.02 -19.82
C LEU A 151 -34.70 -13.68 -21.01
N GLY A 152 -34.31 -12.69 -21.83
CA GLY A 152 -35.06 -12.36 -23.06
C GLY A 152 -35.12 -13.54 -24.06
N ALA A 153 -34.00 -14.22 -24.27
CA ALA A 153 -33.94 -15.40 -25.11
C ALA A 153 -34.81 -16.55 -24.58
N LEU A 154 -34.80 -16.79 -23.26
CA LEU A 154 -35.66 -17.80 -22.62
C LEU A 154 -37.14 -17.43 -22.73
N ALA A 155 -37.50 -16.16 -22.53
CA ALA A 155 -38.88 -15.68 -22.69
C ALA A 155 -39.39 -15.85 -24.14
N THR A 156 -38.57 -15.54 -25.13
CA THR A 156 -38.87 -15.71 -26.54
C THR A 156 -39.04 -17.20 -26.90
N ALA A 157 -38.15 -18.05 -26.42
CA ALA A 157 -38.24 -19.50 -26.62
C ALA A 157 -39.49 -20.11 -25.96
N ALA A 158 -39.87 -19.64 -24.77
CA ALA A 158 -41.08 -20.06 -24.07
C ALA A 158 -42.33 -19.60 -24.82
N ALA A 159 -42.36 -18.34 -25.29
CA ALA A 159 -43.47 -17.82 -26.07
C ALA A 159 -43.66 -18.59 -27.39
N HIS A 160 -42.59 -18.95 -28.09
CA HIS A 160 -42.61 -19.73 -29.31
C HIS A 160 -43.12 -21.17 -29.07
N ARG A 161 -42.73 -21.80 -27.97
CA ARG A 161 -43.20 -23.16 -27.59
C ARG A 161 -44.66 -23.17 -27.16
N LEU A 162 -45.15 -22.11 -26.53
CA LEU A 162 -46.56 -22.00 -26.12
C LEU A 162 -47.46 -21.54 -27.25
N GLY A 163 -46.94 -20.74 -28.19
CA GLY A 163 -47.73 -20.29 -29.38
C GLY A 163 -47.90 -21.34 -30.47
N SER A 164 -47.00 -22.31 -30.57
CA SER A 164 -47.08 -23.37 -31.59
C SER A 164 -48.33 -24.27 -31.50
N PRO A 165 -48.79 -24.74 -30.34
CA PRO A 165 -50.01 -25.56 -30.25
C PRO A 165 -51.28 -24.74 -30.36
N LEU A 166 -51.30 -23.43 -30.18
CA LEU A 166 -52.52 -22.59 -30.33
C LEU A 166 -52.86 -22.26 -31.78
N ASN A 167 -51.92 -22.45 -32.71
CA ASN A 167 -52.16 -22.18 -34.13
C ASN A 167 -52.62 -23.43 -34.96
N THR A 168 -52.87 -24.56 -34.27
CA THR A 168 -53.25 -25.85 -34.91
C THR A 168 -54.69 -26.23 -34.58
N ILE A 169 -55.53 -25.32 -34.04
CA ILE A 169 -56.96 -25.44 -33.87
C ILE A 169 -57.59 -24.38 -34.76
#